data_23fda6d99d6b0bd8e2f9d3c57df81ee2
#
_entry.id   23fda6d99d6b0bd8e2f9d3c57df81ee2
#
_cell.length_a   1.000
_cell.length_b   1.000
_cell.length_c   1.000
_cell.angle_alpha   90.00
_cell.angle_beta   90.00
_cell.angle_gamma   90.00
#
_symmetry.space_group_name_H-M   'P 1'
#
loop_
_entity.id
_entity.type
_entity.pdbx_description
1 polymer ?
#
loop_
_entity_poly.entity_id
_entity_poly.type
_entity_poly.pdbx_seq_one_letter_code
_entity_poly.pdbx_strand_id
1 'polypeptide(L)'
;DLRSGYSYGYNENVSMTAAGCMKLPIAISLIKAVEDKRANFMDKIKVLNDEKVYGTGIIHEFDDRDYTLFELMVIMLIQSDNTAANKIIDILGMEQINEDIKSMELKNTKLNRKTADERMLDVNIENMTSAYDLCMMWKHLYNGTFLNKENGQMLIDILERQQIKNKLALYIQDDLKSEISSKTGDKLSVENDTEYIHNEKGNFTFTVLSEKVPNSVYGTIT
;
A
#
# COMPACT_ATOMS: atom_id res chain seq x y z
N ASP A 1 -10.16 -9.84 13.47
CA ASP A 1 -9.47 -11.09 13.77
C ASP A 1 -9.67 -12.07 12.61
N LEU A 2 -8.58 -12.46 11.96
CA LEU A 2 -8.61 -13.27 10.75
C LEU A 2 -8.90 -14.76 11.01
N ARG A 3 -8.72 -15.23 12.25
CA ARG A 3 -9.04 -16.61 12.62
C ARG A 3 -10.51 -16.81 12.96
N SER A 4 -11.07 -15.90 13.76
CA SER A 4 -12.48 -16.01 14.19
C SER A 4 -13.45 -15.42 13.17
N GLY A 5 -12.96 -14.56 12.27
CA GLY A 5 -13.80 -13.76 11.37
C GLY A 5 -14.51 -12.59 12.05
N TYR A 6 -14.28 -12.38 13.36
CA TYR A 6 -14.86 -11.23 14.07
C TYR A 6 -14.32 -9.92 13.50
N SER A 7 -15.21 -8.98 13.22
CA SER A 7 -14.86 -7.66 12.73
C SER A 7 -15.71 -6.58 13.41
N TYR A 8 -15.12 -5.42 13.57
CA TYR A 8 -15.78 -4.20 14.02
C TYR A 8 -15.32 -3.06 13.13
N GLY A 9 -16.22 -2.16 12.76
CA GLY A 9 -15.89 -0.98 11.96
C GLY A 9 -16.78 0.20 12.34
N TYR A 10 -16.23 1.38 12.18
CA TYR A 10 -16.93 2.65 12.27
C TYR A 10 -16.69 3.42 10.97
N ASN A 11 -17.73 3.69 10.22
CA ASN A 11 -17.62 4.31 8.89
C ASN A 11 -16.71 3.53 7.92
N GLU A 12 -16.52 2.25 8.13
CA GLU A 12 -15.52 1.39 7.48
C GLU A 12 -15.64 1.34 5.96
N ASN A 13 -16.84 1.63 5.42
CA ASN A 13 -17.12 1.63 3.99
C ASN A 13 -17.09 3.03 3.35
N VAL A 14 -16.78 4.07 4.11
CA VAL A 14 -16.65 5.41 3.56
C VAL A 14 -15.45 5.45 2.63
N SER A 15 -15.68 5.92 1.38
CA SER A 15 -14.60 6.12 0.41
C SER A 15 -13.82 7.38 0.78
N MET A 16 -12.51 7.23 1.01
CA MET A 16 -11.60 8.27 1.46
C MET A 16 -10.34 8.29 0.60
N THR A 17 -9.59 9.38 0.64
CA THR A 17 -8.31 9.51 -0.07
C THR A 17 -7.33 8.43 0.41
N ALA A 18 -6.88 7.58 -0.51
CA ALA A 18 -5.97 6.47 -0.17
C ALA A 18 -4.55 6.92 0.19
N ALA A 19 -4.09 8.02 -0.40
CA ALA A 19 -2.69 8.46 -0.33
C ALA A 19 -1.71 7.28 -0.58
N GLY A 20 -0.69 7.12 0.26
CA GLY A 20 0.32 6.05 0.14
C GLY A 20 -0.21 4.63 0.33
N CYS A 21 -1.40 4.43 0.93
CA CYS A 21 -2.01 3.10 1.05
C CYS A 21 -2.37 2.48 -0.31
N MET A 22 -2.54 3.29 -1.37
CA MET A 22 -2.74 2.78 -2.74
C MET A 22 -1.58 1.92 -3.25
N LYS A 23 -0.40 2.02 -2.66
CA LYS A 23 0.76 1.20 -3.03
C LYS A 23 0.59 -0.28 -2.67
N LEU A 24 -0.31 -0.60 -1.74
CA LEU A 24 -0.62 -1.99 -1.40
C LEU A 24 -1.32 -2.73 -2.56
N PRO A 25 -2.46 -2.28 -3.11
CA PRO A 25 -3.07 -2.95 -4.27
C PRO A 25 -2.20 -2.90 -5.52
N ILE A 26 -1.35 -1.87 -5.72
CA ILE A 26 -0.38 -1.84 -6.82
C ILE A 26 0.63 -3.01 -6.68
N ALA A 27 1.14 -3.26 -5.48
CA ALA A 27 2.05 -4.38 -5.22
C ALA A 27 1.36 -5.74 -5.42
N ILE A 28 0.13 -5.89 -4.94
CA ILE A 28 -0.68 -7.10 -5.14
C ILE A 28 -0.86 -7.38 -6.65
N SER A 29 -1.20 -6.36 -7.45
CA SER A 29 -1.34 -6.48 -8.90
C SER A 29 -0.03 -6.85 -9.59
N LEU A 30 1.11 -6.30 -9.15
CA LEU A 30 2.42 -6.69 -9.69
C LEU A 30 2.72 -8.16 -9.41
N ILE A 31 2.52 -8.62 -8.18
CA ILE A 31 2.75 -10.01 -7.82
C ILE A 31 1.82 -10.93 -8.61
N LYS A 32 0.56 -10.54 -8.79
CA LYS A 32 -0.41 -11.27 -9.61
C LYS A 32 0.05 -11.35 -11.07
N ALA A 33 0.58 -10.27 -11.63
CA ALA A 33 1.14 -10.27 -12.98
C ALA A 33 2.34 -11.24 -13.12
N VAL A 34 3.16 -11.38 -12.08
CA VAL A 34 4.26 -12.35 -12.04
C VAL A 34 3.73 -13.79 -11.94
N GLU A 35 2.74 -14.07 -11.09
CA GLU A 35 2.09 -15.39 -11.02
C GLU A 35 1.50 -15.81 -12.37
N ASP A 36 0.88 -14.86 -13.06
CA ASP A 36 0.27 -15.06 -14.37
C ASP A 36 1.29 -15.07 -15.53
N LYS A 37 2.60 -14.94 -15.24
CA LYS A 37 3.70 -14.89 -16.21
C LYS A 37 3.61 -13.70 -17.20
N ARG A 38 2.92 -12.64 -16.83
CA ARG A 38 2.82 -11.37 -17.58
C ARG A 38 3.99 -10.43 -17.28
N ALA A 39 4.70 -10.65 -16.18
CA ALA A 39 5.90 -9.92 -15.75
C ALA A 39 6.87 -10.87 -15.04
N ASN A 40 8.12 -10.42 -14.84
CA ASN A 40 9.11 -11.15 -14.06
C ASN A 40 9.76 -10.21 -13.06
N PHE A 41 9.92 -10.63 -11.81
CA PHE A 41 10.58 -9.84 -10.77
C PHE A 41 11.99 -9.38 -11.15
N MET A 42 12.67 -10.14 -12.01
CA MET A 42 14.04 -9.83 -12.46
C MET A 42 14.09 -8.94 -13.72
N ASP A 43 12.94 -8.56 -14.29
CA ASP A 43 12.90 -7.61 -15.40
C ASP A 43 13.51 -6.29 -14.97
N LYS A 44 14.46 -5.78 -15.78
CA LYS A 44 15.17 -4.54 -15.51
C LYS A 44 14.44 -3.36 -16.11
N ILE A 45 14.14 -2.40 -15.28
CA ILE A 45 13.42 -1.18 -15.61
C ILE A 45 14.35 0.01 -15.42
N LYS A 46 14.61 0.71 -16.50
CA LYS A 46 15.41 1.94 -16.45
C LYS A 46 14.59 3.06 -15.85
N VAL A 47 15.18 3.76 -14.89
CA VAL A 47 14.61 4.98 -14.29
C VAL A 47 15.51 6.15 -14.65
N LEU A 48 14.97 7.09 -15.41
CA LEU A 48 15.65 8.30 -15.85
C LEU A 48 15.35 9.49 -14.93
N ASN A 49 16.23 10.48 -14.92
CA ASN A 49 16.09 11.65 -14.05
C ASN A 49 14.81 12.45 -14.31
N ASP A 50 14.36 12.54 -15.55
CA ASP A 50 13.11 13.22 -15.93
C ASP A 50 11.83 12.48 -15.59
N GLU A 51 11.94 11.21 -15.19
CA GLU A 51 10.82 10.38 -14.75
C GLU A 51 10.66 10.36 -13.23
N LYS A 52 11.63 10.91 -12.51
CA LYS A 52 11.64 10.89 -11.04
C LYS A 52 10.63 11.88 -10.47
N VAL A 53 10.00 11.44 -9.41
CA VAL A 53 8.95 12.19 -8.72
C VAL A 53 9.39 12.46 -7.30
N TYR A 54 9.38 13.72 -6.91
CA TYR A 54 9.73 14.15 -5.57
C TYR A 54 8.61 13.83 -4.56
N GLY A 55 8.91 14.02 -3.29
CA GLY A 55 8.02 13.73 -2.17
C GLY A 55 8.52 12.54 -1.36
N THR A 56 7.71 11.49 -1.19
CA THR A 56 8.15 10.29 -0.46
C THR A 56 8.99 9.36 -1.33
N GLY A 57 10.01 8.76 -0.73
CA GLY A 57 10.90 7.79 -1.37
C GLY A 57 12.34 8.25 -1.43
N ILE A 58 13.19 7.49 -2.09
CA ILE A 58 14.64 7.68 -2.17
C ILE A 58 15.19 7.60 -3.61
N ILE A 59 14.42 7.12 -4.58
CA ILE A 59 14.92 6.93 -5.96
C ILE A 59 15.33 8.26 -6.59
N HIS A 60 14.68 9.35 -6.23
CA HIS A 60 14.99 10.68 -6.76
C HIS A 60 16.38 11.20 -6.34
N GLU A 61 17.00 10.61 -5.31
CA GLU A 61 18.36 10.95 -4.86
C GLU A 61 19.48 10.26 -5.66
N PHE A 62 19.17 9.26 -6.47
CA PHE A 62 20.16 8.50 -7.23
C PHE A 62 20.26 9.00 -8.68
N ASP A 63 21.36 8.72 -9.36
CA ASP A 63 21.49 8.91 -10.80
C ASP A 63 20.61 7.93 -11.60
N ASP A 64 20.55 8.12 -12.93
CA ASP A 64 19.89 7.20 -13.85
C ASP A 64 20.45 5.78 -13.69
N ARG A 65 19.59 4.83 -13.47
CA ARG A 65 20.01 3.42 -13.33
C ARG A 65 18.87 2.44 -13.59
N ASP A 66 19.24 1.19 -13.76
CA ASP A 66 18.30 0.09 -13.85
C ASP A 66 17.96 -0.45 -12.46
N TYR A 67 16.68 -0.75 -12.25
CA TYR A 67 16.15 -1.49 -11.11
C TYR A 67 15.44 -2.73 -11.60
N THR A 68 15.48 -3.82 -10.84
CA THR A 68 14.56 -4.92 -11.08
C THR A 68 13.14 -4.55 -10.63
N LEU A 69 12.13 -5.18 -11.19
CA LEU A 69 10.75 -5.00 -10.72
C LEU A 69 10.59 -5.33 -9.23
N PHE A 70 11.34 -6.33 -8.74
CA PHE A 70 11.36 -6.67 -7.32
C PHE A 70 11.93 -5.53 -6.47
N GLU A 71 13.06 -4.92 -6.88
CA GLU A 71 13.64 -3.77 -6.18
C GLU A 71 12.69 -2.58 -6.15
N LEU A 72 12.04 -2.27 -7.27
CA LEU A 72 11.03 -1.20 -7.33
C LEU A 72 9.86 -1.50 -6.37
N MET A 73 9.35 -2.72 -6.33
CA MET A 73 8.28 -3.11 -5.40
C MET A 73 8.70 -2.94 -3.94
N VAL A 74 9.90 -3.43 -3.58
CA VAL A 74 10.42 -3.31 -2.21
C VAL A 74 10.56 -1.83 -1.82
N ILE A 75 11.20 -1.01 -2.66
CA ILE A 75 11.40 0.42 -2.39
C ILE A 75 10.05 1.17 -2.31
N MET A 76 9.11 0.87 -3.21
CA MET A 76 7.74 1.40 -3.17
C MET A 76 7.05 1.13 -1.84
N LEU A 77 7.22 -0.06 -1.29
CA LEU A 77 6.54 -0.49 -0.08
C LEU A 77 7.23 0.06 1.17
N ILE A 78 8.54 -0.19 1.36
CA ILE A 78 9.23 0.11 2.62
C ILE A 78 9.56 1.61 2.81
N GLN A 79 9.78 2.35 1.71
CA GLN A 79 10.06 3.80 1.69
C GLN A 79 8.90 4.63 1.16
N SER A 80 7.82 3.97 0.80
CA SER A 80 6.68 4.64 0.14
C SER A 80 7.08 5.44 -1.11
N ASP A 81 8.04 4.95 -1.91
CA ASP A 81 8.62 5.67 -3.04
C ASP A 81 7.61 5.93 -4.17
N ASN A 82 7.49 7.19 -4.58
CA ASN A 82 6.54 7.62 -5.62
C ASN A 82 7.02 7.27 -7.02
N THR A 83 8.33 7.38 -7.29
CA THR A 83 8.91 7.03 -8.60
C THR A 83 8.74 5.54 -8.86
N ALA A 84 9.05 4.70 -7.87
CA ALA A 84 8.85 3.25 -7.97
C ALA A 84 7.38 2.90 -8.25
N ALA A 85 6.43 3.54 -7.53
CA ALA A 85 5.01 3.32 -7.74
C ALA A 85 4.59 3.66 -9.18
N ASN A 86 5.02 4.81 -9.69
CA ASN A 86 4.68 5.25 -11.03
C ASN A 86 5.27 4.33 -12.11
N LYS A 87 6.49 3.84 -11.94
CA LYS A 87 7.10 2.87 -12.86
C LYS A 87 6.31 1.55 -12.90
N ILE A 88 5.87 1.05 -11.75
CA ILE A 88 5.06 -0.17 -11.70
C ILE A 88 3.69 0.08 -12.35
N ILE A 89 3.06 1.24 -12.11
CA ILE A 89 1.80 1.62 -12.77
C ILE A 89 1.97 1.68 -14.30
N ASP A 90 3.09 2.21 -14.79
CA ASP A 90 3.36 2.30 -16.23
C ASP A 90 3.50 0.92 -16.89
N ILE A 91 4.07 -0.03 -16.18
CA ILE A 91 4.27 -1.39 -16.68
C ILE A 91 2.96 -2.18 -16.68
N LEU A 92 2.18 -2.08 -15.61
CA LEU A 92 0.93 -2.84 -15.48
C LEU A 92 -0.25 -2.21 -16.21
N GLY A 93 -0.26 -0.88 -16.28
CA GLY A 93 -1.42 -0.09 -16.69
C GLY A 93 -2.44 0.10 -15.55
N MET A 94 -2.98 1.32 -15.44
CA MET A 94 -3.99 1.64 -14.41
C MET A 94 -5.27 0.81 -14.57
N GLU A 95 -5.66 0.49 -15.79
CA GLU A 95 -6.85 -0.33 -16.08
C GLU A 95 -6.70 -1.73 -15.48
N GLN A 96 -5.56 -2.40 -15.72
CA GLN A 96 -5.30 -3.72 -15.17
C GLN A 96 -5.28 -3.72 -13.64
N ILE A 97 -4.65 -2.72 -13.02
CA ILE A 97 -4.64 -2.59 -11.55
C ILE A 97 -6.08 -2.44 -11.02
N ASN A 98 -6.93 -1.65 -11.70
CA ASN A 98 -8.33 -1.48 -11.30
C ASN A 98 -9.16 -2.75 -11.54
N GLU A 99 -8.87 -3.56 -12.55
CA GLU A 99 -9.48 -4.87 -12.75
C GLU A 99 -9.12 -5.84 -11.63
N ASP A 100 -7.86 -5.86 -11.22
CA ASP A 100 -7.39 -6.66 -10.09
C ASP A 100 -8.07 -6.22 -8.77
N ILE A 101 -8.15 -4.91 -8.51
CA ILE A 101 -8.89 -4.33 -7.38
C ILE A 101 -10.35 -4.81 -7.38
N LYS A 102 -11.02 -4.74 -8.53
CA LYS A 102 -12.41 -5.20 -8.68
C LYS A 102 -12.55 -6.70 -8.45
N SER A 103 -11.60 -7.49 -8.91
CA SER A 103 -11.63 -8.96 -8.74
C SER A 103 -11.40 -9.40 -7.29
N MET A 104 -10.78 -8.53 -6.46
CA MET A 104 -10.72 -8.68 -5.00
C MET A 104 -11.97 -8.17 -4.28
N GLU A 105 -13.02 -7.76 -5.02
CA GLU A 105 -14.27 -7.20 -4.48
C GLU A 105 -14.10 -5.93 -3.64
N LEU A 106 -13.06 -5.14 -3.88
CA LEU A 106 -12.76 -3.91 -3.16
C LEU A 106 -13.56 -2.74 -3.77
N LYS A 107 -14.75 -2.53 -3.24
CA LYS A 107 -15.78 -1.67 -3.86
C LYS A 107 -15.49 -0.17 -3.80
N ASN A 108 -14.71 0.25 -2.82
CA ASN A 108 -14.39 1.66 -2.56
C ASN A 108 -12.95 2.01 -2.94
N THR A 109 -12.19 1.06 -3.47
CA THR A 109 -10.80 1.26 -3.87
C THR A 109 -10.70 1.47 -5.37
N LYS A 110 -10.02 2.56 -5.76
CA LYS A 110 -9.81 2.88 -7.18
C LYS A 110 -8.54 3.69 -7.38
N LEU A 111 -7.70 3.23 -8.30
CA LEU A 111 -6.55 3.98 -8.80
C LEU A 111 -7.02 4.93 -9.91
N ASN A 112 -7.08 6.22 -9.62
CA ASN A 112 -7.56 7.25 -10.54
C ASN A 112 -6.42 8.05 -11.20
N ARG A 113 -5.21 8.05 -10.60
CA ARG A 113 -4.05 8.79 -11.08
C ARG A 113 -2.73 8.18 -10.59
N LYS A 114 -1.64 8.51 -11.25
CA LYS A 114 -0.28 8.26 -10.72
C LYS A 114 -0.02 9.04 -9.43
N THR A 115 0.98 8.62 -8.67
CA THR A 115 1.39 9.35 -7.46
C THR A 115 2.07 10.67 -7.81
N ALA A 116 1.80 11.71 -7.04
CA ALA A 116 2.35 13.07 -7.24
C ALA A 116 2.19 13.63 -8.68
N ASP A 117 1.14 13.24 -9.40
CA ASP A 117 0.80 13.84 -10.69
C ASP A 117 0.19 15.22 -10.47
N GLU A 118 1.02 16.26 -10.63
CA GLU A 118 0.63 17.66 -10.41
C GLU A 118 -0.52 18.10 -11.29
N ARG A 119 -0.63 17.56 -12.53
CA ARG A 119 -1.71 17.88 -13.46
C ARG A 119 -3.08 17.50 -12.95
N MET A 120 -3.15 16.51 -12.04
CA MET A 120 -4.39 16.03 -11.45
C MET A 120 -4.76 16.76 -10.15
N LEU A 121 -3.86 17.59 -9.60
CA LEU A 121 -4.16 18.42 -8.43
C LEU A 121 -5.23 19.47 -8.72
N ASP A 122 -5.18 20.09 -9.89
CA ASP A 122 -6.11 21.13 -10.31
C ASP A 122 -7.56 20.62 -10.49
N VAL A 123 -7.74 19.34 -10.79
CA VAL A 123 -9.06 18.72 -10.98
C VAL A 123 -9.55 17.92 -9.76
N ASN A 124 -8.78 17.99 -8.66
CA ASN A 124 -9.09 17.34 -7.37
C ASN A 124 -9.42 15.82 -7.50
N ILE A 125 -8.71 15.14 -8.42
CA ILE A 125 -8.86 13.70 -8.60
C ILE A 125 -7.88 12.99 -7.67
N GLU A 126 -8.39 12.12 -6.79
CA GLU A 126 -7.61 11.35 -5.84
C GLU A 126 -7.77 9.84 -6.04
N ASN A 127 -6.76 9.09 -5.63
CA ASN A 127 -6.87 7.65 -5.46
C ASN A 127 -7.68 7.38 -4.20
N MET A 128 -8.67 6.51 -4.30
CA MET A 128 -9.66 6.29 -3.26
C MET A 128 -9.55 4.89 -2.67
N THR A 129 -9.90 4.75 -1.40
CA THR A 129 -10.04 3.46 -0.71
C THR A 129 -11.01 3.58 0.46
N SER A 130 -11.23 2.49 1.20
CA SER A 130 -11.94 2.48 2.48
C SER A 130 -11.18 1.63 3.50
N ALA A 131 -11.46 1.83 4.78
CA ALA A 131 -10.86 1.03 5.85
C ALA A 131 -11.22 -0.45 5.69
N TYR A 132 -12.45 -0.75 5.30
CA TYR A 132 -12.89 -2.11 5.01
C TYR A 132 -12.09 -2.75 3.88
N ASP A 133 -11.93 -2.05 2.75
CA ASP A 133 -11.22 -2.58 1.58
C ASP A 133 -9.74 -2.89 1.90
N LEU A 134 -9.06 -2.01 2.66
CA LEU A 134 -7.69 -2.26 3.09
C LEU A 134 -7.58 -3.49 4.02
N CYS A 135 -8.50 -3.64 4.97
CA CYS A 135 -8.56 -4.86 5.80
C CYS A 135 -8.83 -6.12 4.95
N MET A 136 -9.65 -6.02 3.91
CA MET A 136 -9.90 -7.13 2.99
C MET A 136 -8.67 -7.51 2.18
N MET A 137 -7.81 -6.55 1.78
CA MET A 137 -6.53 -6.86 1.12
C MET A 137 -5.65 -7.73 2.02
N TRP A 138 -5.47 -7.38 3.30
CA TRP A 138 -4.73 -8.21 4.25
C TRP A 138 -5.35 -9.59 4.42
N LYS A 139 -6.68 -9.68 4.47
CA LYS A 139 -7.40 -10.95 4.55
C LYS A 139 -7.15 -11.82 3.31
N HIS A 140 -7.12 -11.25 2.12
CA HIS A 140 -6.77 -11.96 0.89
C HIS A 140 -5.33 -12.50 0.94
N LEU A 141 -4.37 -11.71 1.41
CA LEU A 141 -2.99 -12.14 1.58
C LEU A 141 -2.88 -13.28 2.59
N TYR A 142 -3.48 -13.13 3.76
CA TYR A 142 -3.48 -14.16 4.81
C TYR A 142 -4.09 -15.49 4.36
N ASN A 143 -5.21 -15.43 3.65
CA ASN A 143 -5.93 -16.63 3.19
C ASN A 143 -5.35 -17.25 1.91
N GLY A 144 -4.52 -16.52 1.16
CA GLY A 144 -4.04 -16.94 -0.17
C GLY A 144 -5.18 -17.05 -1.18
N THR A 145 -6.13 -16.11 -1.15
CA THR A 145 -7.34 -16.18 -2.03
C THR A 145 -7.20 -15.42 -3.34
N PHE A 146 -6.32 -14.43 -3.41
CA PHE A 146 -6.04 -13.68 -4.65
C PHE A 146 -4.62 -13.96 -5.17
N LEU A 147 -3.64 -13.95 -4.30
CA LEU A 147 -2.28 -14.46 -4.55
C LEU A 147 -2.14 -15.85 -3.92
N ASN A 148 -1.20 -16.66 -4.42
CA ASN A 148 -0.84 -17.87 -3.70
C ASN A 148 -0.24 -17.54 -2.32
N LYS A 149 -0.24 -18.51 -1.39
CA LYS A 149 0.19 -18.28 0.00
C LYS A 149 1.65 -17.83 0.13
N GLU A 150 2.54 -18.36 -0.69
CA GLU A 150 3.97 -18.03 -0.67
C GLU A 150 4.19 -16.56 -1.04
N ASN A 151 3.56 -16.10 -2.12
CA ASN A 151 3.64 -14.71 -2.55
C ASN A 151 2.90 -13.74 -1.62
N GLY A 152 1.79 -14.15 -1.04
CA GLY A 152 1.10 -13.40 0.00
C GLY A 152 1.99 -13.19 1.22
N GLN A 153 2.66 -14.25 1.69
CA GLN A 153 3.60 -14.18 2.81
C GLN A 153 4.81 -13.31 2.47
N MET A 154 5.39 -13.47 1.28
CA MET A 154 6.50 -12.61 0.83
C MET A 154 6.12 -11.11 0.91
N LEU A 155 4.90 -10.74 0.50
CA LEU A 155 4.44 -9.36 0.58
C LEU A 155 4.28 -8.89 2.04
N ILE A 156 3.73 -9.73 2.92
CA ILE A 156 3.63 -9.48 4.35
C ILE A 156 5.03 -9.24 4.95
N ASP A 157 6.01 -10.11 4.66
CA ASP A 157 7.38 -10.02 5.14
C ASP A 157 8.12 -8.76 4.64
N ILE A 158 7.81 -8.29 3.42
CA ILE A 158 8.33 -7.02 2.92
C ILE A 158 7.74 -5.84 3.72
N LEU A 159 6.44 -5.86 3.98
CA LEU A 159 5.74 -4.81 4.72
C LEU A 159 6.08 -4.79 6.21
N GLU A 160 6.53 -5.91 6.80
CA GLU A 160 7.08 -5.94 8.15
C GLU A 160 8.35 -5.07 8.27
N ARG A 161 9.12 -4.95 7.19
CA ARG A 161 10.33 -4.12 7.11
C ARG A 161 10.05 -2.64 6.78
N GLN A 162 8.79 -2.22 6.84
CA GLN A 162 8.38 -0.83 6.65
C GLN A 162 9.20 0.12 7.52
N GLN A 163 9.72 1.19 6.91
CA GLN A 163 10.57 2.17 7.59
C GLN A 163 9.79 3.32 8.22
N ILE A 164 8.51 3.49 7.85
CA ILE A 164 7.63 4.54 8.35
C ILE A 164 6.65 3.89 9.33
N LYS A 165 7.03 3.79 10.62
CA LYS A 165 6.24 3.16 11.70
C LYS A 165 5.90 4.17 12.79
N ASN A 166 5.31 5.29 12.41
CA ASN A 166 5.06 6.42 13.30
C ASN A 166 3.57 6.64 13.64
N LYS A 167 2.72 5.63 13.42
CA LYS A 167 1.28 5.71 13.66
C LYS A 167 0.78 4.56 14.55
N LEU A 168 -0.10 3.69 14.05
CA LEU A 168 -0.71 2.62 14.83
C LEU A 168 0.33 1.72 15.51
N ALA A 169 1.38 1.29 14.78
CA ALA A 169 2.46 0.48 15.31
C ALA A 169 3.16 1.09 16.54
N LEU A 170 3.17 2.42 16.64
CA LEU A 170 3.81 3.14 17.75
C LEU A 170 3.14 2.86 19.10
N TYR A 171 1.86 2.52 19.10
CA TYR A 171 1.07 2.29 20.31
C TYR A 171 0.95 0.83 20.71
N ILE A 172 1.53 -0.08 19.91
CA ILE A 172 1.56 -1.50 20.22
C ILE A 172 2.76 -1.79 21.11
N GLN A 173 2.50 -2.31 22.31
CA GLN A 173 3.53 -2.54 23.31
C GLN A 173 4.47 -3.68 22.89
N ASP A 174 5.76 -3.48 23.10
CA ASP A 174 6.82 -4.45 22.75
C ASP A 174 6.67 -5.80 23.48
N ASP A 175 6.05 -5.81 24.66
CA ASP A 175 5.81 -7.03 25.45
C ASP A 175 4.83 -8.01 24.78
N LEU A 176 4.04 -7.55 23.82
CA LEU A 176 3.15 -8.41 23.03
C LEU A 176 3.89 -9.23 21.96
N LYS A 177 5.18 -9.00 21.73
CA LYS A 177 5.99 -9.68 20.71
C LYS A 177 5.25 -9.77 19.38
N SER A 178 4.65 -8.66 18.95
CA SER A 178 3.86 -8.61 17.72
C SER A 178 4.76 -8.35 16.52
N GLU A 179 4.60 -9.14 15.47
CA GLU A 179 5.11 -8.85 14.13
C GLU A 179 4.08 -7.96 13.43
N ILE A 180 4.50 -6.80 12.96
CA ILE A 180 3.61 -5.79 12.38
C ILE A 180 4.07 -5.46 10.98
N SER A 181 3.23 -5.81 10.02
CA SER A 181 3.35 -5.40 8.62
C SER A 181 2.40 -4.25 8.38
N SER A 182 2.90 -3.13 7.85
CA SER A 182 2.11 -1.91 7.72
C SER A 182 2.28 -1.18 6.40
N LYS A 183 1.28 -0.39 6.04
CA LYS A 183 1.37 0.59 4.97
C LYS A 183 0.69 1.89 5.36
N THR A 184 1.48 2.94 5.48
CA THR A 184 1.00 4.30 5.75
C THR A 184 0.61 5.03 4.47
N GLY A 185 -0.25 6.04 4.62
CA GLY A 185 -0.64 6.95 3.56
C GLY A 185 -0.78 8.37 4.07
N ASP A 186 0.15 9.24 3.68
CA ASP A 186 0.25 10.61 4.16
C ASP A 186 0.09 11.59 3.01
N LYS A 187 -0.69 12.62 3.23
CA LYS A 187 -0.88 13.78 2.37
C LYS A 187 -1.33 14.95 3.23
N LEU A 188 -1.29 16.17 2.69
CA LEU A 188 -1.86 17.33 3.39
C LEU A 188 -3.28 17.02 3.88
N SER A 189 -3.49 17.13 5.18
CA SER A 189 -4.76 16.83 5.87
C SER A 189 -5.28 15.39 5.75
N VAL A 190 -4.45 14.43 5.38
CA VAL A 190 -4.76 12.99 5.29
C VAL A 190 -3.72 12.19 6.05
N GLU A 191 -4.15 11.37 6.99
CA GLU A 191 -3.31 10.50 7.79
C GLU A 191 -3.94 9.11 7.84
N ASN A 192 -3.32 8.17 7.14
CA ASN A 192 -3.83 6.80 7.01
C ASN A 192 -2.80 5.80 7.51
N ASP A 193 -3.27 4.71 8.10
CA ASP A 193 -2.46 3.55 8.36
C ASP A 193 -3.30 2.27 8.26
N THR A 194 -2.68 1.22 7.74
CA THR A 194 -3.28 -0.11 7.65
C THR A 194 -2.25 -1.17 8.01
N GLU A 195 -2.62 -2.09 8.88
CA GLU A 195 -1.70 -3.05 9.47
C GLU A 195 -2.25 -4.48 9.44
N TYR A 196 -1.32 -5.42 9.29
CA TYR A 196 -1.47 -6.81 9.66
C TYR A 196 -0.59 -7.10 10.87
N ILE A 197 -1.17 -7.63 11.92
CA ILE A 197 -0.54 -7.89 13.20
C ILE A 197 -0.60 -9.38 13.49
N HIS A 198 0.56 -9.99 13.67
CA HIS A 198 0.70 -11.38 14.09
C HIS A 198 1.32 -11.47 15.49
N ASN A 199 0.70 -12.23 16.39
CA ASN A 199 1.25 -12.54 17.72
C ASN A 199 0.65 -13.84 18.27
N GLU A 200 1.03 -14.22 19.49
CA GLU A 200 0.55 -15.44 20.17
C GLU A 200 -0.99 -15.50 20.31
N LYS A 201 -1.68 -14.35 20.36
CA LYS A 201 -3.14 -14.26 20.47
C LYS A 201 -3.85 -14.45 19.14
N GLY A 202 -3.18 -14.15 18.00
CA GLY A 202 -3.80 -14.34 16.70
C GLY A 202 -3.23 -13.52 15.58
N ASN A 203 -4.03 -13.44 14.52
CA ASN A 203 -3.77 -12.65 13.32
C ASN A 203 -4.87 -11.62 13.18
N PHE A 204 -4.49 -10.36 13.13
CA PHE A 204 -5.43 -9.25 13.13
C PHE A 204 -5.11 -8.30 11.97
N THR A 205 -6.14 -7.62 11.49
CA THR A 205 -5.96 -6.44 10.64
C THR A 205 -6.53 -5.23 11.34
N PHE A 206 -5.85 -4.12 11.24
CA PHE A 206 -6.29 -2.85 11.81
C PHE A 206 -6.05 -1.74 10.80
N THR A 207 -7.07 -0.93 10.53
CA THR A 207 -6.98 0.17 9.57
C THR A 207 -7.68 1.40 10.13
N VAL A 208 -6.99 2.53 10.06
CA VAL A 208 -7.53 3.86 10.38
C VAL A 208 -7.26 4.80 9.23
N LEU A 209 -8.30 5.44 8.73
CA LEU A 209 -8.22 6.47 7.71
C LEU A 209 -8.74 7.77 8.29
N SER A 210 -8.00 8.87 8.08
CA SER A 210 -8.37 10.20 8.57
C SER A 210 -8.21 11.24 7.45
N GLU A 211 -9.23 12.06 7.25
CA GLU A 211 -9.24 13.19 6.33
C GLU A 211 -9.58 14.48 7.04
N LYS A 212 -9.17 15.61 6.45
CA LYS A 212 -9.41 16.95 6.98
C LYS A 212 -8.82 17.18 8.37
N VAL A 213 -7.76 16.45 8.69
CA VAL A 213 -7.02 16.65 9.94
C VAL A 213 -6.30 18.00 9.90
N PRO A 214 -6.26 18.75 11.02
CA PRO A 214 -5.64 20.08 11.06
C PRO A 214 -4.13 20.06 10.76
N ASN A 215 -3.46 18.99 11.15
CA ASN A 215 -2.04 18.72 10.88
C ASN A 215 -1.74 17.24 11.13
N SER A 216 -0.54 16.79 10.71
CA SER A 216 -0.12 15.39 10.83
C SER A 216 -0.04 14.89 12.28
N VAL A 217 0.40 15.74 13.22
CA VAL A 217 0.46 15.36 14.64
C VAL A 217 -0.92 15.03 15.17
N TYR A 218 -1.93 15.85 14.86
CA TYR A 218 -3.31 15.60 15.26
C TYR A 218 -3.83 14.27 14.66
N GLY A 219 -3.59 14.05 13.37
CA GLY A 219 -4.04 12.82 12.70
C GLY A 219 -3.34 11.56 13.20
N THR A 220 -2.13 11.68 13.76
CA THR A 220 -1.37 10.54 14.31
C THR A 220 -1.86 10.13 15.70
N ILE A 221 -2.39 11.07 16.50
CA ILE A 221 -2.77 10.82 17.90
C ILE A 221 -4.29 10.67 18.12
N THR A 222 -5.11 10.87 17.09
CA THR A 222 -6.57 10.68 17.14
C THR A 222 -7.01 9.33 16.60
#